data_02389b31b98ec199add377c0da00a50e
#
_entry.id   02389b31b98ec199add377c0da00a50e
#
_cell.length_a   1.000
_cell.length_b   1.000
_cell.length_c   1.000
_cell.angle_alpha   90.00
_cell.angle_beta   90.00
_cell.angle_gamma   90.00
#
_symmetry.space_group_name_H-M   'P 1'
#
loop_
_entity.id
_entity.type
_entity.pdbx_description
1 polymer ?
#
loop_
_entity_poly.entity_id
_entity_poly.type
_entity_poly.pdbx_seq_one_letter_code
_entity_poly.pdbx_strand_id
1 'polypeptide(L)'
;MNCFFADDTAILAQGRTINYVILLWRVAINTDKTHAVTFRKGTSRKELKTLSFFEEDLTWDKEVKYLGLIFDNKLTFRSHLKYDTDKFWAKVHLHIPLIGRRSPLALENKLQLFKQVLRPILTYAAQIWGLAAPSNRKKAQILQNKILRIMVNAPCYDRNSVIHNDLKIQTMDEFIKDLSRNFFQKLVSHTNPTVLDQLNYTHNNGKYAFPYATTKWSTPFNPP
;
A
#
# COMPACT_ATOMS: atom_id res chain seq x y z
N MET A 1 14.71 -14.12 2.64
CA MET A 1 14.02 -13.56 3.81
C MET A 1 12.64 -14.19 3.88
N ASN A 2 12.31 -14.84 4.99
CA ASN A 2 11.03 -15.53 5.15
C ASN A 2 10.14 -14.73 6.08
N CYS A 3 8.94 -14.40 5.64
CA CYS A 3 7.96 -13.69 6.44
C CYS A 3 6.78 -14.63 6.73
N PHE A 4 6.55 -14.93 7.99
CA PHE A 4 5.41 -15.69 8.45
C PHE A 4 4.45 -14.76 9.18
N PHE A 5 3.18 -14.83 8.82
CA PHE A 5 2.14 -14.05 9.48
C PHE A 5 0.86 -14.88 9.55
N ALA A 6 0.54 -15.39 10.74
CA ALA A 6 -0.61 -16.26 10.97
C ALA A 6 -0.65 -17.41 9.94
N ASP A 7 -1.71 -17.47 9.12
CA ASP A 7 -1.86 -18.48 8.07
C ASP A 7 -1.18 -18.11 6.75
N ASP A 8 -0.69 -16.88 6.61
CA ASP A 8 -0.05 -16.38 5.39
C ASP A 8 1.47 -16.45 5.50
N THR A 9 2.12 -17.15 4.58
CA THR A 9 3.57 -17.28 4.50
C THR A 9 4.08 -16.67 3.19
N ALA A 10 5.08 -15.80 3.27
CA ALA A 10 5.78 -15.28 2.11
C ALA A 10 7.26 -15.69 2.14
N ILE A 11 7.74 -16.28 1.05
CA ILE A 11 9.13 -16.65 0.86
C ILE A 11 9.72 -15.72 -0.20
N LEU A 12 10.68 -14.88 0.20
CA LEU A 12 11.41 -14.00 -0.69
C LEU A 12 12.77 -14.64 -1.00
N ALA A 13 13.00 -14.97 -2.27
CA ALA A 13 14.28 -15.52 -2.72
C ALA A 13 14.88 -14.64 -3.82
N GLN A 14 16.17 -14.37 -3.68
CA GLN A 14 16.98 -13.70 -4.68
C GLN A 14 17.93 -14.74 -5.29
N GLY A 15 17.70 -15.12 -6.56
CA GLY A 15 18.53 -16.12 -7.23
C GLY A 15 17.96 -17.54 -7.24
N ARG A 16 18.83 -18.58 -7.36
CA ARG A 16 18.46 -19.98 -7.68
C ARG A 16 18.02 -20.86 -6.49
N THR A 17 17.81 -20.35 -5.28
CA THR A 17 17.88 -21.11 -4.03
C THR A 17 16.54 -21.34 -3.29
N ILE A 18 15.37 -21.27 -3.96
CA ILE A 18 14.07 -21.46 -3.30
C ILE A 18 13.95 -22.87 -2.67
N ASN A 19 14.39 -23.90 -3.38
CA ASN A 19 14.29 -25.29 -2.90
C ASN A 19 15.09 -25.56 -1.60
N TYR A 20 16.21 -24.85 -1.41
CA TYR A 20 17.03 -25.00 -0.21
C TYR A 20 16.31 -24.51 1.06
N VAL A 21 15.58 -23.42 0.96
CA VAL A 21 14.87 -22.84 2.11
C VAL A 21 13.74 -23.76 2.59
N ILE A 22 13.02 -24.38 1.67
CA ILE A 22 11.88 -25.26 1.97
C ILE A 22 12.35 -26.56 2.59
N LEU A 23 13.43 -27.15 2.05
CA LEU A 23 14.04 -28.36 2.62
C LEU A 23 14.56 -28.13 4.04
N LEU A 24 15.10 -26.94 4.32
CA LEU A 24 15.64 -26.59 5.63
C LEU A 24 14.56 -26.49 6.71
N TRP A 25 13.37 -25.98 6.36
CA TRP A 25 12.31 -25.69 7.34
C TRP A 25 11.29 -26.83 7.49
N ARG A 26 11.34 -27.87 6.66
CA ARG A 26 10.42 -29.02 6.68
C ARG A 26 8.93 -28.62 6.75
N VAL A 27 8.55 -27.55 6.08
CA VAL A 27 7.17 -27.04 6.05
C VAL A 27 6.44 -27.69 4.88
N ALA A 28 5.30 -28.32 5.13
CA ALA A 28 4.40 -28.75 4.07
C ALA A 28 3.71 -27.53 3.46
N ILE A 29 3.89 -27.33 2.16
CA ILE A 29 3.30 -26.22 1.41
C ILE A 29 2.11 -26.74 0.62
N ASN A 30 0.96 -26.07 0.74
CA ASN A 30 -0.19 -26.37 -0.09
C ASN A 30 0.00 -25.68 -1.44
N THR A 31 0.26 -26.46 -2.48
CA THR A 31 0.54 -26.00 -3.85
C THR A 31 -0.66 -25.30 -4.49
N ASP A 32 -1.90 -25.76 -4.20
CA ASP A 32 -3.14 -25.15 -4.72
C ASP A 32 -3.35 -23.70 -4.26
N LYS A 33 -2.80 -23.34 -3.10
CA LYS A 33 -2.90 -21.99 -2.53
C LYS A 33 -1.62 -21.19 -2.68
N THR A 34 -0.60 -21.76 -3.29
CA THR A 34 0.71 -21.13 -3.44
C THR A 34 0.77 -20.34 -4.75
N HIS A 35 1.09 -19.08 -4.65
CA HIS A 35 1.25 -18.18 -5.78
C HIS A 35 2.73 -17.78 -5.95
N ALA A 36 3.25 -17.91 -7.16
CA ALA A 36 4.60 -17.47 -7.50
C ALA A 36 4.55 -16.19 -8.33
N VAL A 37 5.18 -15.13 -7.88
CA VAL A 37 5.26 -13.85 -8.60
C VAL A 37 6.71 -13.42 -8.74
N THR A 38 7.08 -13.01 -9.96
CA THR A 38 8.39 -12.44 -10.22
C THR A 38 8.31 -10.93 -10.31
N PHE A 39 9.03 -10.24 -9.45
CA PHE A 39 9.19 -8.79 -9.53
C PHE A 39 10.40 -8.45 -10.41
N ARG A 40 10.17 -7.71 -11.49
CA ARG A 40 11.27 -7.30 -12.40
C ARG A 40 11.05 -5.92 -12.99
N LYS A 41 12.17 -5.25 -13.22
CA LYS A 41 12.22 -3.97 -13.90
C LYS A 41 12.33 -4.20 -15.41
N GLY A 42 11.47 -3.53 -16.19
CA GLY A 42 11.52 -3.60 -17.66
C GLY A 42 10.75 -4.79 -18.27
N THR A 43 10.87 -4.93 -19.59
CA THR A 43 10.26 -5.99 -20.40
C THR A 43 11.30 -7.04 -20.73
N SER A 44 11.79 -7.79 -19.75
CA SER A 44 12.65 -8.93 -20.05
C SER A 44 11.81 -10.03 -20.72
N ARG A 45 12.23 -10.47 -21.91
CA ARG A 45 11.65 -11.59 -22.65
C ARG A 45 12.19 -12.96 -22.20
N LYS A 46 13.03 -13.00 -21.15
CA LYS A 46 13.54 -14.29 -20.66
C LYS A 46 12.38 -15.09 -20.10
N GLU A 47 12.17 -16.26 -20.65
CA GLU A 47 11.24 -17.24 -20.10
C GLU A 47 11.67 -17.60 -18.69
N LEU A 48 10.72 -17.60 -17.78
CA LEU A 48 10.93 -18.04 -16.41
C LEU A 48 10.92 -19.55 -16.42
N LYS A 49 11.92 -20.15 -15.76
CA LYS A 49 11.90 -21.58 -15.53
C LYS A 49 10.70 -21.92 -14.65
N THR A 50 10.03 -23.02 -14.95
CA THR A 50 8.96 -23.55 -14.10
C THR A 50 9.52 -23.81 -12.71
N LEU A 51 8.79 -23.42 -11.70
CA LEU A 51 9.07 -23.77 -10.30
C LEU A 51 8.26 -25.01 -9.98
N SER A 52 8.93 -26.09 -9.61
CA SER A 52 8.27 -27.31 -9.15
C SER A 52 8.49 -27.49 -7.66
N PHE A 53 7.42 -27.85 -6.95
CA PHE A 53 7.43 -28.22 -5.54
C PHE A 53 6.82 -29.59 -5.38
N PHE A 54 7.54 -30.54 -4.77
CA PHE A 54 7.05 -31.90 -4.54
C PHE A 54 6.42 -32.53 -5.79
N GLU A 55 7.09 -32.40 -6.95
CA GLU A 55 6.63 -32.90 -8.27
C GLU A 55 5.43 -32.15 -8.87
N GLU A 56 4.93 -31.10 -8.24
CA GLU A 56 3.88 -30.23 -8.78
C GLU A 56 4.46 -28.92 -9.31
N ASP A 57 4.06 -28.54 -10.51
CA ASP A 57 4.52 -27.33 -11.18
C ASP A 57 3.70 -26.11 -10.74
N LEU A 58 4.38 -25.08 -10.23
CA LEU A 58 3.76 -23.80 -9.90
C LEU A 58 3.71 -22.89 -11.13
N THR A 59 2.54 -22.31 -11.36
CA THR A 59 2.35 -21.29 -12.39
C THR A 59 2.83 -19.92 -11.92
N TRP A 60 3.39 -19.14 -12.87
CA TRP A 60 3.79 -17.77 -12.59
C TRP A 60 2.59 -16.83 -12.72
N ASP A 61 2.20 -16.22 -11.62
CA ASP A 61 1.14 -15.22 -11.59
C ASP A 61 1.67 -13.82 -11.88
N LYS A 62 0.80 -12.98 -12.43
CA LYS A 62 1.10 -11.56 -12.68
C LYS A 62 0.90 -10.71 -11.45
N GLU A 63 0.03 -11.14 -10.56
CA GLU A 63 -0.40 -10.43 -9.36
C GLU A 63 -0.62 -11.42 -8.21
N VAL A 64 -0.32 -11.00 -7.00
CA VAL A 64 -0.59 -11.77 -5.78
C VAL A 64 -1.21 -10.85 -4.72
N LYS A 65 -2.19 -11.38 -4.01
CA LYS A 65 -2.74 -10.70 -2.85
C LYS A 65 -2.11 -11.27 -1.58
N TYR A 66 -1.40 -10.41 -0.85
CA TYR A 66 -0.75 -10.76 0.41
C TYR A 66 -1.10 -9.72 1.47
N LEU A 67 -1.59 -10.16 2.65
CA LEU A 67 -2.01 -9.30 3.75
C LEU A 67 -2.92 -8.14 3.31
N GLY A 68 -3.84 -8.41 2.37
CA GLY A 68 -4.78 -7.41 1.86
C GLY A 68 -4.21 -6.44 0.82
N LEU A 69 -2.92 -6.50 0.53
CA LEU A 69 -2.25 -5.71 -0.50
C LEU A 69 -2.10 -6.54 -1.78
N ILE A 70 -2.38 -5.95 -2.93
CA ILE A 70 -2.19 -6.61 -4.23
C ILE A 70 -0.88 -6.12 -4.83
N PHE A 71 0.06 -7.06 -4.98
CA PHE A 71 1.35 -6.83 -5.62
C PHE A 71 1.28 -7.26 -7.07
N ASP A 72 1.52 -6.35 -7.98
CA ASP A 72 1.73 -6.65 -9.40
C ASP A 72 3.23 -6.82 -9.69
N ASN A 73 3.56 -7.59 -10.72
CA ASN A 73 4.94 -7.93 -11.11
C ASN A 73 5.85 -6.71 -11.38
N LYS A 74 5.28 -5.53 -11.62
CA LYS A 74 5.99 -4.26 -11.85
C LYS A 74 5.93 -3.31 -10.66
N LEU A 75 5.27 -3.71 -9.56
CA LEU A 75 5.06 -2.88 -8.37
C LEU A 75 4.44 -1.50 -8.71
N THR A 76 3.47 -1.50 -9.63
CA THR A 76 2.74 -0.27 -9.99
C THR A 76 1.58 0.02 -9.04
N PHE A 77 1.13 -0.99 -8.30
CA PHE A 77 -0.01 -0.95 -7.37
C PHE A 77 -1.32 -0.50 -8.02
N ARG A 78 -1.44 -0.62 -9.36
CA ARG A 78 -2.64 -0.20 -10.08
C ARG A 78 -3.86 -1.05 -9.71
N SER A 79 -3.69 -2.37 -9.63
CA SER A 79 -4.73 -3.32 -9.26
C SER A 79 -5.15 -3.14 -7.81
N HIS A 80 -4.19 -2.90 -6.91
CA HIS A 80 -4.47 -2.58 -5.52
C HIS A 80 -5.33 -1.33 -5.36
N LEU A 81 -4.94 -0.23 -6.00
CA LEU A 81 -5.70 1.03 -5.94
C LEU A 81 -7.09 0.92 -6.58
N LYS A 82 -7.26 0.04 -7.58
CA LYS A 82 -8.59 -0.27 -8.11
C LYS A 82 -9.43 -1.01 -7.07
N TYR A 83 -8.88 -2.06 -6.47
CA TYR A 83 -9.54 -2.81 -5.40
C TYR A 83 -9.95 -1.92 -4.23
N ASP A 84 -9.06 -1.03 -3.76
CA ASP A 84 -9.37 -0.09 -2.69
C ASP A 84 -10.43 0.93 -3.11
N THR A 85 -10.44 1.36 -4.37
CA THR A 85 -11.48 2.25 -4.91
C THR A 85 -12.86 1.58 -4.86
N ASP A 86 -12.95 0.32 -5.27
CA ASP A 86 -14.21 -0.43 -5.27
C ASP A 86 -14.71 -0.66 -3.83
N LYS A 87 -13.83 -1.05 -2.94
CA LYS A 87 -14.09 -1.21 -1.51
C LYS A 87 -14.52 0.12 -0.85
N PHE A 88 -13.87 1.21 -1.21
CA PHE A 88 -14.19 2.54 -0.71
C PHE A 88 -15.60 2.95 -1.13
N TRP A 89 -15.96 2.80 -2.42
CA TRP A 89 -17.29 3.16 -2.89
C TRP A 89 -18.38 2.29 -2.27
N ALA A 90 -18.16 0.99 -2.13
CA ALA A 90 -19.10 0.11 -1.41
C ALA A 90 -19.36 0.64 0.00
N LYS A 91 -18.30 1.06 0.71
CA LYS A 91 -18.43 1.61 2.06
C LYS A 91 -19.09 2.99 2.07
N VAL A 92 -18.76 3.84 1.09
CA VAL A 92 -19.40 5.17 0.93
C VAL A 92 -20.90 5.03 0.75
N HIS A 93 -21.37 4.13 -0.13
CA HIS A 93 -22.80 3.93 -0.36
C HIS A 93 -23.56 3.60 0.91
N LEU A 94 -22.99 2.78 1.79
CA LEU A 94 -23.57 2.47 3.10
C LEU A 94 -23.66 3.70 4.03
N HIS A 95 -22.75 4.66 3.86
CA HIS A 95 -22.65 5.83 4.75
C HIS A 95 -23.28 7.11 4.15
N ILE A 96 -23.76 7.07 2.91
CA ILE A 96 -24.43 8.22 2.27
C ILE A 96 -25.54 8.84 3.13
N PRO A 97 -26.40 8.07 3.80
CA PRO A 97 -27.42 8.64 4.69
C PRO A 97 -26.84 9.50 5.81
N LEU A 98 -25.62 9.19 6.26
CA LEU A 98 -24.94 9.90 7.36
C LEU A 98 -24.09 11.06 6.88
N ILE A 99 -23.38 10.92 5.73
CA ILE A 99 -22.43 11.93 5.24
C ILE A 99 -22.99 12.83 4.17
N GLY A 100 -24.09 12.41 3.54
CA GLY A 100 -24.70 13.13 2.43
C GLY A 100 -25.33 14.47 2.82
N ARG A 101 -25.73 15.24 1.79
CA ARG A 101 -26.36 16.55 1.94
C ARG A 101 -27.59 16.56 2.85
N ARG A 102 -28.42 15.51 2.78
CA ARG A 102 -29.69 15.43 3.52
C ARG A 102 -29.51 14.92 4.96
N SER A 103 -28.28 14.59 5.36
CA SER A 103 -27.98 14.12 6.70
C SER A 103 -28.12 15.24 7.73
N PRO A 104 -28.80 15.00 8.86
CA PRO A 104 -28.88 15.94 9.96
C PRO A 104 -27.59 16.05 10.78
N LEU A 105 -26.60 15.20 10.50
CA LEU A 105 -25.32 15.21 11.21
C LEU A 105 -24.58 16.52 11.01
N ALA A 106 -24.03 17.05 12.11
CA ALA A 106 -23.13 18.18 12.06
C ALA A 106 -21.89 17.86 11.20
N LEU A 107 -21.34 18.88 10.54
CA LEU A 107 -20.19 18.71 9.63
C LEU A 107 -18.99 18.07 10.31
N GLU A 108 -18.73 18.42 11.56
CA GLU A 108 -17.64 17.84 12.37
C GLU A 108 -17.76 16.32 12.52
N ASN A 109 -18.98 15.83 12.77
CA ASN A 109 -19.25 14.39 12.88
C ASN A 109 -19.10 13.68 11.52
N LYS A 110 -19.51 14.32 10.42
CA LYS A 110 -19.28 13.80 9.06
C LYS A 110 -17.79 13.68 8.78
N LEU A 111 -16.99 14.69 9.16
CA LEU A 111 -15.53 14.68 9.01
C LEU A 111 -14.88 13.61 9.89
N GLN A 112 -15.36 13.42 11.10
CA GLN A 112 -14.88 12.37 12.00
C GLN A 112 -15.13 10.98 11.39
N LEU A 113 -16.33 10.75 10.85
CA LEU A 113 -16.70 9.52 10.18
C LEU A 113 -15.80 9.27 8.94
N PHE A 114 -15.52 10.30 8.15
CA PHE A 114 -14.57 10.20 7.06
C PHE A 114 -13.18 9.80 7.56
N LYS A 115 -12.65 10.49 8.57
CA LYS A 115 -11.30 10.26 9.10
C LYS A 115 -11.14 8.85 9.70
N GLN A 116 -12.17 8.32 10.35
CA GLN A 116 -12.10 7.04 11.06
C GLN A 116 -12.53 5.83 10.23
N VAL A 117 -13.44 6.00 9.27
CA VAL A 117 -14.00 4.87 8.52
C VAL A 117 -13.58 4.85 7.07
N LEU A 118 -13.69 5.97 6.37
CA LEU A 118 -13.47 6.01 4.91
C LEU A 118 -12.00 6.20 4.55
N ARG A 119 -11.31 7.12 5.22
CA ARG A 119 -9.89 7.40 4.93
C ARG A 119 -8.98 6.20 5.18
N PRO A 120 -9.14 5.39 6.25
CA PRO A 120 -8.31 4.21 6.46
C PRO A 120 -8.38 3.18 5.34
N ILE A 121 -9.50 3.07 4.62
CA ILE A 121 -9.61 2.19 3.46
C ILE A 121 -8.66 2.65 2.35
N LEU A 122 -8.59 3.96 2.10
CA LEU A 122 -7.71 4.53 1.08
C LEU A 122 -6.23 4.58 1.49
N THR A 123 -5.94 4.46 2.77
CA THR A 123 -4.57 4.60 3.30
C THR A 123 -4.02 3.31 3.90
N TYR A 124 -4.76 2.20 3.75
CA TYR A 124 -4.26 0.90 4.17
C TYR A 124 -2.95 0.57 3.45
N ALA A 125 -1.92 0.19 4.21
CA ALA A 125 -0.57 -0.10 3.71
C ALA A 125 0.04 1.01 2.81
N ALA A 126 -0.35 2.27 3.04
CA ALA A 126 0.13 3.41 2.26
C ALA A 126 1.64 3.59 2.30
N GLN A 127 2.31 3.09 3.33
CA GLN A 127 3.78 3.06 3.43
C GLN A 127 4.43 2.24 2.30
N ILE A 128 3.69 1.26 1.74
CA ILE A 128 4.15 0.39 0.65
C ILE A 128 3.69 0.95 -0.70
N TRP A 129 2.38 1.06 -0.92
CA TRP A 129 1.85 1.52 -2.21
C TRP A 129 2.04 3.03 -2.44
N GLY A 130 2.33 3.81 -1.40
CA GLY A 130 2.67 5.22 -1.51
C GLY A 130 3.91 5.48 -2.39
N LEU A 131 4.73 4.46 -2.66
CA LEU A 131 5.82 4.49 -3.64
C LEU A 131 5.34 4.46 -5.09
N ALA A 132 4.06 4.19 -5.34
CA ALA A 132 3.47 4.18 -6.68
C ALA A 132 3.63 5.53 -7.40
N ALA A 133 3.55 5.49 -8.72
CA ALA A 133 3.62 6.69 -9.54
C ALA A 133 2.60 7.76 -9.09
N PRO A 134 2.93 9.07 -9.17
CA PRO A 134 2.06 10.15 -8.74
C PRO A 134 0.66 10.10 -9.38
N SER A 135 0.57 9.64 -10.63
CA SER A 135 -0.70 9.45 -11.34
C SER A 135 -1.61 8.42 -10.66
N ASN A 136 -1.04 7.37 -10.08
CA ASN A 136 -1.80 6.37 -9.33
C ASN A 136 -2.22 6.91 -7.96
N ARG A 137 -1.33 7.58 -7.22
CA ARG A 137 -1.68 8.22 -5.93
C ARG A 137 -2.76 9.29 -6.07
N LYS A 138 -2.77 10.04 -7.19
CA LYS A 138 -3.80 11.03 -7.49
C LYS A 138 -5.21 10.45 -7.51
N LYS A 139 -5.38 9.15 -7.77
CA LYS A 139 -6.70 8.50 -7.71
C LYS A 139 -7.29 8.56 -6.30
N ALA A 140 -6.50 8.27 -5.27
CA ALA A 140 -6.95 8.39 -3.88
C ALA A 140 -7.33 9.84 -3.52
N GLN A 141 -6.56 10.83 -3.99
CA GLN A 141 -6.90 12.25 -3.81
C GLN A 141 -8.24 12.62 -4.46
N ILE A 142 -8.52 12.09 -5.66
CA ILE A 142 -9.81 12.34 -6.34
C ILE A 142 -10.98 11.77 -5.52
N LEU A 143 -10.82 10.60 -4.92
CA LEU A 143 -11.85 10.01 -4.06
C LEU A 143 -12.09 10.85 -2.81
N GLN A 144 -11.03 11.30 -2.15
CA GLN A 144 -11.14 12.21 -1.01
C GLN A 144 -11.90 13.48 -1.40
N ASN A 145 -11.53 14.13 -2.49
CA ASN A 145 -12.17 15.37 -2.93
C ASN A 145 -13.66 15.16 -3.21
N LYS A 146 -14.03 14.04 -3.83
CA LYS A 146 -15.45 13.72 -4.09
C LYS A 146 -16.27 13.62 -2.80
N ILE A 147 -15.74 12.94 -1.79
CA ILE A 147 -16.44 12.77 -0.51
C ILE A 147 -16.56 14.10 0.24
N LEU A 148 -15.48 14.88 0.30
CA LEU A 148 -15.52 16.20 0.94
C LEU A 148 -16.58 17.10 0.29
N ARG A 149 -16.66 17.11 -1.05
CA ARG A 149 -17.69 17.86 -1.78
C ARG A 149 -19.11 17.41 -1.43
N ILE A 150 -19.33 16.10 -1.31
CA ILE A 150 -20.64 15.53 -0.88
C ILE A 150 -21.03 16.02 0.51
N MET A 151 -20.06 16.06 1.44
CA MET A 151 -20.28 16.46 2.83
C MET A 151 -20.67 17.92 2.98
N VAL A 152 -19.95 18.82 2.27
CA VAL A 152 -20.18 20.27 2.35
C VAL A 152 -21.17 20.77 1.28
N ASN A 153 -21.64 19.89 0.41
CA ASN A 153 -22.48 20.25 -0.73
C ASN A 153 -21.83 21.32 -1.62
N ALA A 154 -20.51 21.24 -1.81
CA ALA A 154 -19.77 22.21 -2.60
C ALA A 154 -20.13 22.11 -4.10
N PRO A 155 -20.42 23.21 -4.76
CA PRO A 155 -20.65 23.24 -6.19
C PRO A 155 -19.36 22.93 -6.98
N CYS A 156 -19.51 22.60 -8.26
CA CYS A 156 -18.38 22.12 -9.08
C CYS A 156 -17.29 23.20 -9.33
N TYR A 157 -17.63 24.48 -9.26
CA TYR A 157 -16.70 25.59 -9.46
C TYR A 157 -15.84 25.91 -8.24
N ASP A 158 -16.17 25.41 -7.05
CA ASP A 158 -15.31 25.59 -5.88
C ASP A 158 -13.99 24.84 -6.06
N ARG A 159 -12.90 25.49 -5.68
CA ARG A 159 -11.58 24.87 -5.76
C ARG A 159 -11.40 23.86 -4.62
N ASN A 160 -10.83 22.68 -4.94
CA ASN A 160 -10.55 21.67 -3.91
C ASN A 160 -9.63 22.20 -2.79
N SER A 161 -8.69 23.10 -3.12
CA SER A 161 -7.79 23.71 -2.14
C SER A 161 -8.56 24.52 -1.09
N VAL A 162 -9.60 25.25 -1.49
CA VAL A 162 -10.45 26.00 -0.54
C VAL A 162 -11.15 25.01 0.40
N ILE A 163 -11.79 23.98 -0.15
CA ILE A 163 -12.48 22.96 0.65
C ILE A 163 -11.54 22.32 1.66
N HIS A 164 -10.30 21.98 1.25
CA HIS A 164 -9.30 21.39 2.16
C HIS A 164 -8.89 22.36 3.27
N ASN A 165 -8.69 23.64 2.96
CA ASN A 165 -8.31 24.66 3.94
C ASN A 165 -9.44 24.91 4.94
N ASP A 166 -10.68 25.08 4.48
CA ASP A 166 -11.84 25.34 5.33
C ASP A 166 -12.13 24.19 6.28
N LEU A 167 -12.01 22.96 5.77
CA LEU A 167 -12.20 21.74 6.56
C LEU A 167 -10.98 21.34 7.40
N LYS A 168 -9.85 22.01 7.24
CA LYS A 168 -8.56 21.67 7.86
C LYS A 168 -8.20 20.20 7.68
N ILE A 169 -8.37 19.72 6.44
CA ILE A 169 -8.06 18.34 6.06
C ILE A 169 -6.85 18.35 5.13
N GLN A 170 -5.83 17.58 5.52
CA GLN A 170 -4.65 17.33 4.70
C GLN A 170 -5.01 16.66 3.38
N THR A 171 -4.23 16.93 2.35
CA THR A 171 -4.27 16.18 1.10
C THR A 171 -3.84 14.73 1.33
N MET A 172 -4.22 13.81 0.44
CA MET A 172 -3.82 12.41 0.54
C MET A 172 -2.29 12.24 0.51
N ASP A 173 -1.61 13.04 -0.31
CA ASP A 173 -0.14 13.00 -0.41
C ASP A 173 0.53 13.42 0.91
N GLU A 174 0.05 14.48 1.56
CA GLU A 174 0.56 14.92 2.86
C GLU A 174 0.28 13.87 3.94
N PHE A 175 -0.93 13.33 3.97
CA PHE A 175 -1.30 12.31 4.94
C PHE A 175 -0.49 11.01 4.77
N ILE A 176 -0.25 10.55 3.53
CA ILE A 176 0.60 9.38 3.26
C ILE A 176 2.05 9.64 3.70
N LYS A 177 2.56 10.86 3.50
CA LYS A 177 3.90 11.25 3.97
C LYS A 177 3.99 11.18 5.49
N ASP A 178 2.98 11.70 6.19
CA ASP A 178 2.96 11.68 7.65
C ASP A 178 2.84 10.25 8.18
N LEU A 179 2.01 9.40 7.56
CA LEU A 179 1.93 7.99 7.92
C LEU A 179 3.27 7.27 7.72
N SER A 180 3.95 7.52 6.60
CA SER A 180 5.24 6.92 6.30
C SER A 180 6.31 7.42 7.27
N ARG A 181 6.32 8.72 7.58
CA ARG A 181 7.24 9.33 8.55
C ARG A 181 7.08 8.71 9.93
N ASN A 182 5.85 8.64 10.42
CA ASN A 182 5.54 8.05 11.73
C ASN A 182 5.91 6.57 11.79
N PHE A 183 5.71 5.83 10.70
CA PHE A 183 6.11 4.43 10.60
C PHE A 183 7.63 4.27 10.73
N PHE A 184 8.42 5.01 9.95
CA PHE A 184 9.88 4.93 10.00
C PHE A 184 10.46 5.44 11.33
N GLN A 185 9.86 6.47 11.94
CA GLN A 185 10.26 6.91 13.28
C GLN A 185 10.07 5.82 14.34
N LYS A 186 8.97 5.07 14.25
CA LYS A 186 8.74 3.93 15.16
C LYS A 186 9.70 2.76 14.91
N LEU A 187 10.15 2.56 13.67
CA LEU A 187 11.13 1.51 13.36
C LEU A 187 12.47 1.76 14.05
N VAL A 188 12.89 3.00 14.21
CA VAL A 188 14.17 3.35 14.89
C VAL A 188 14.20 2.89 16.34
N SER A 189 13.07 2.96 17.02
CA SER A 189 12.94 2.53 18.42
C SER A 189 12.60 1.05 18.59
N HIS A 190 12.63 0.26 17.50
CA HIS A 190 12.24 -1.14 17.54
C HIS A 190 13.33 -2.01 18.16
N THR A 191 12.94 -2.97 19.00
CA THR A 191 13.88 -3.85 19.73
C THR A 191 14.42 -5.01 18.91
N ASN A 192 13.75 -5.39 17.81
CA ASN A 192 14.14 -6.52 16.98
C ASN A 192 15.25 -6.13 15.99
N PRO A 193 16.45 -6.73 16.05
CA PRO A 193 17.57 -6.40 15.18
C PRO A 193 17.27 -6.60 13.69
N THR A 194 16.47 -7.62 13.32
CA THR A 194 16.09 -7.87 11.91
C THR A 194 15.25 -6.71 11.35
N VAL A 195 14.47 -6.05 12.19
CA VAL A 195 13.68 -4.87 11.80
C VAL A 195 14.59 -3.66 11.65
N LEU A 196 15.55 -3.48 12.57
CA LEU A 196 16.54 -2.40 12.51
C LEU A 196 17.44 -2.51 11.27
N ASP A 197 17.80 -3.72 10.84
CA ASP A 197 18.58 -3.93 9.62
C ASP A 197 17.88 -3.39 8.36
N GLN A 198 16.56 -3.28 8.36
CA GLN A 198 15.81 -2.67 7.25
C GLN A 198 16.05 -1.14 7.15
N LEU A 199 16.56 -0.50 8.21
CA LEU A 199 16.94 0.91 8.19
C LEU A 199 18.29 1.13 7.53
N ASN A 200 19.16 0.12 7.48
CA ASN A 200 20.47 0.16 6.83
C ASN A 200 20.32 0.07 5.30
N TYR A 201 19.56 1.00 4.74
CA TYR A 201 19.31 1.04 3.31
C TYR A 201 20.48 1.70 2.58
N THR A 202 21.21 0.90 1.79
CA THR A 202 22.22 1.42 0.89
C THR A 202 21.58 1.94 -0.40
N HIS A 203 21.86 3.19 -0.73
CA HIS A 203 21.39 3.80 -1.98
C HIS A 203 21.96 3.02 -3.17
N ASN A 204 21.09 2.38 -3.92
CA ASN A 204 21.40 1.87 -5.25
C ASN A 204 20.74 2.82 -6.26
N ASN A 205 21.40 3.21 -7.32
CA ASN A 205 20.93 4.15 -8.36
C ASN A 205 19.55 3.77 -8.99
N GLY A 206 18.65 3.19 -8.21
CA GLY A 206 17.31 2.82 -8.57
C GLY A 206 16.35 4.02 -8.67
N LYS A 207 15.15 3.78 -9.19
CA LYS A 207 14.08 4.78 -9.32
C LYS A 207 13.67 5.40 -7.96
N TYR A 208 13.84 4.65 -6.89
CA TYR A 208 13.54 5.06 -5.52
C TYR A 208 14.84 5.07 -4.73
N ALA A 209 15.35 6.27 -4.46
CA ALA A 209 16.61 6.45 -3.75
C ALA A 209 16.54 5.95 -2.30
N PHE A 210 15.36 6.03 -1.67
CA PHE A 210 15.11 5.63 -0.29
C PHE A 210 13.72 5.01 -0.15
N PRO A 211 13.50 4.11 0.83
CA PRO A 211 12.18 3.53 1.10
C PRO A 211 11.09 4.60 1.34
N TYR A 212 11.48 5.75 1.85
CA TYR A 212 10.63 6.90 2.16
C TYR A 212 10.79 8.07 1.16
N ALA A 213 11.24 7.80 -0.07
CA ALA A 213 11.41 8.85 -1.09
C ALA A 213 10.16 9.68 -1.35
N THR A 214 8.97 9.12 -1.10
CA THR A 214 7.69 9.83 -1.17
C THR A 214 7.49 10.87 -0.07
N THR A 215 8.27 10.81 1.01
CA THR A 215 8.13 11.73 2.15
C THR A 215 8.87 13.05 1.98
N LYS A 216 9.64 13.22 0.88
CA LYS A 216 10.54 14.36 0.66
C LYS A 216 11.51 14.61 1.84
N TRP A 217 11.98 13.58 2.47
CA TRP A 217 13.06 13.71 3.43
C TRP A 217 14.33 14.06 2.66
N SER A 218 14.81 15.27 2.86
CA SER A 218 16.00 15.81 2.20
C SER A 218 17.30 15.25 2.75
N THR A 219 17.24 14.61 3.90
CA THR A 219 18.41 13.99 4.56
C THR A 219 18.18 12.50 4.73
N PRO A 220 19.24 11.68 4.56
CA PRO A 220 19.20 10.29 4.97
C PRO A 220 18.72 10.23 6.43
N PHE A 221 17.88 9.25 6.73
CA PHE A 221 17.47 8.99 8.09
C PHE A 221 18.70 8.47 8.84
N ASN A 222 19.43 9.36 9.49
CA ASN A 222 20.43 8.97 10.47
C ASN A 222 19.69 8.82 11.80
N PRO A 223 19.58 7.60 12.33
CA PRO A 223 19.13 7.43 13.71
C PRO A 223 20.07 8.22 14.61
N PRO A 224 19.56 8.84 15.68
CA PRO A 224 20.38 9.52 16.69
C PRO A 224 21.40 8.58 17.30
#